data_970f06552d3ee75c6ffcb377d5697e2c
#
_entry.id   970f06552d3ee75c6ffcb377d5697e2c
#
_cell.length_a   1.000
_cell.length_b   1.000
_cell.length_c   1.000
_cell.angle_alpha   90.00
_cell.angle_beta   90.00
_cell.angle_gamma   90.00
#
_symmetry.space_group_name_H-M   'P 1'
#
loop_
_entity.id
_entity.type
_entity.pdbx_description
1 polymer ?
#
loop_
_entity_poly.entity_id
_entity_poly.type
_entity_poly.pdbx_seq_one_letter_code
_entity_poly.pdbx_strand_id
1 'polypeptide(L)'
;MGQNMDAALLKGLQTSLPGRYARALFEVALEQKQARFILEKLKEFDTALMSDAHVRKSLPFFNETDFTTFATDLAIKLDWPAYLTHFYQILHKAQRLSLLRAIIDIFMTCCDHAEGKLSAHVSMPFMPTMSQKKRIQSQVVSIFGKEINYEYESIPSLLGGLVVEVDNIRVDASLKTQLDLLQKNLYETPLKGAA
;
A
#
# COMPACT_ATOMS: atom_id res chain seq x y z
N MET A 1 -8.32 -21.56 -6.64
CA MET A 1 -7.67 -21.62 -5.32
C MET A 1 -7.09 -20.28 -4.86
N GLY A 2 -7.15 -19.20 -5.64
CA GLY A 2 -6.63 -17.86 -5.31
C GLY A 2 -7.48 -16.98 -4.39
N GLN A 3 -8.79 -17.21 -4.31
CA GLN A 3 -9.73 -16.31 -3.59
C GLN A 3 -9.65 -16.35 -2.05
N ASN A 4 -9.06 -17.40 -1.45
CA ASN A 4 -9.00 -17.53 0.00
C ASN A 4 -7.75 -16.90 0.65
N MET A 5 -6.72 -16.61 -0.13
CA MET A 5 -5.47 -16.05 0.40
C MET A 5 -5.50 -14.51 0.45
N ASP A 6 -6.18 -13.89 -0.51
CA ASP A 6 -6.45 -12.43 -0.53
C ASP A 6 -7.29 -12.00 0.68
N ALA A 7 -8.25 -12.86 1.08
CA ALA A 7 -9.08 -12.64 2.25
C ALA A 7 -8.29 -12.64 3.58
N ALA A 8 -7.16 -13.32 3.67
CA ALA A 8 -6.38 -13.40 4.90
C ALA A 8 -5.52 -12.13 5.11
N LEU A 9 -4.96 -11.57 4.04
CA LEU A 9 -4.21 -10.31 4.09
C LEU A 9 -5.14 -9.13 4.35
N LEU A 10 -6.25 -9.05 3.61
CA LEU A 10 -7.31 -8.09 3.87
C LEU A 10 -7.85 -8.23 5.30
N LYS A 11 -7.97 -9.46 5.83
CA LYS A 11 -8.34 -9.70 7.23
C LYS A 11 -7.32 -9.15 8.23
N GLY A 12 -6.02 -9.31 7.98
CA GLY A 12 -4.96 -8.77 8.84
C GLY A 12 -4.93 -7.24 8.86
N LEU A 13 -5.05 -6.60 7.70
CA LEU A 13 -5.18 -5.14 7.58
C LEU A 13 -6.51 -4.63 8.17
N GLN A 14 -7.59 -5.42 8.06
CA GLN A 14 -8.92 -5.10 8.56
C GLN A 14 -9.04 -5.17 10.09
N THR A 15 -8.15 -5.87 10.78
CA THR A 15 -8.16 -5.97 12.25
C THR A 15 -7.58 -4.71 12.89
N SER A 16 -6.80 -3.93 12.15
CA SER A 16 -6.24 -2.67 12.63
C SER A 16 -7.30 -1.55 12.64
N LEU A 17 -7.15 -0.58 13.56
CA LEU A 17 -8.04 0.58 13.62
C LEU A 17 -8.09 1.34 12.27
N PRO A 18 -6.95 1.69 11.63
CA PRO A 18 -6.97 2.34 10.32
C PRO A 18 -7.67 1.49 9.25
N GLY A 19 -7.48 0.17 9.29
CA GLY A 19 -8.11 -0.75 8.33
C GLY A 19 -9.63 -0.77 8.40
N ARG A 20 -10.20 -0.66 9.60
CA ARG A 20 -11.66 -0.57 9.78
C ARG A 20 -12.25 0.69 9.17
N TYR A 21 -11.57 1.82 9.34
CA TYR A 21 -11.98 3.10 8.74
C TYR A 21 -11.82 3.09 7.22
N ALA A 22 -10.68 2.60 6.72
CA ALA A 22 -10.42 2.49 5.30
C ALA A 22 -11.46 1.61 4.60
N ARG A 23 -11.80 0.46 5.19
CA ARG A 23 -12.80 -0.44 4.65
C ARG A 23 -14.19 0.17 4.61
N ALA A 24 -14.65 0.79 5.70
CA ALA A 24 -15.97 1.41 5.76
C ALA A 24 -16.12 2.51 4.69
N LEU A 25 -15.08 3.36 4.53
CA LEU A 25 -15.07 4.38 3.49
C LEU A 25 -15.04 3.76 2.09
N PHE A 26 -14.27 2.67 1.91
CA PHE A 26 -14.13 1.99 0.63
C PHE A 26 -15.43 1.32 0.18
N GLU A 27 -16.18 0.68 1.09
CA GLU A 27 -17.49 0.08 0.79
C GLU A 27 -18.46 1.15 0.27
N VAL A 28 -18.55 2.32 0.93
CA VAL A 28 -19.38 3.44 0.48
C VAL A 28 -18.89 3.99 -0.87
N ALA A 29 -17.58 4.14 -1.05
CA ALA A 29 -17.00 4.64 -2.29
C ALA A 29 -17.21 3.69 -3.48
N LEU A 30 -17.24 2.37 -3.24
CA LEU A 30 -17.57 1.35 -4.24
C LEU A 30 -19.04 1.42 -4.67
N GLU A 31 -19.97 1.54 -3.73
CA GLU A 31 -21.41 1.70 -4.02
C GLU A 31 -21.66 2.90 -4.93
N GLN A 32 -20.93 4.00 -4.71
CA GLN A 32 -21.01 5.22 -5.51
C GLN A 32 -20.15 5.17 -6.80
N LYS A 33 -19.36 4.09 -7.02
CA LYS A 33 -18.41 3.94 -8.14
C LYS A 33 -17.37 5.08 -8.21
N GLN A 34 -16.99 5.63 -7.07
CA GLN A 34 -16.12 6.80 -6.93
C GLN A 34 -14.82 6.50 -6.16
N ALA A 35 -14.42 5.23 -6.03
CA ALA A 35 -13.28 4.84 -5.20
C ALA A 35 -11.98 5.58 -5.56
N ARG A 36 -11.64 5.71 -6.85
CA ARG A 36 -10.44 6.45 -7.29
C ARG A 36 -10.55 7.95 -7.03
N PHE A 37 -11.69 8.53 -7.29
CA PHE A 37 -11.94 9.94 -7.01
C PHE A 37 -11.75 10.26 -5.51
N ILE A 38 -12.29 9.41 -4.64
CA ILE A 38 -12.10 9.55 -3.20
C ILE A 38 -10.63 9.41 -2.78
N LEU A 39 -9.89 8.47 -3.37
CA LEU A 39 -8.46 8.31 -3.11
C LEU A 39 -7.68 9.59 -3.47
N GLU A 40 -7.99 10.21 -4.60
CA GLU A 40 -7.37 11.49 -5.00
C GLU A 40 -7.68 12.59 -3.98
N LYS A 41 -8.95 12.72 -3.56
CA LYS A 41 -9.36 13.72 -2.57
C LYS A 41 -8.73 13.51 -1.20
N LEU A 42 -8.56 12.26 -0.78
CA LEU A 42 -7.83 11.92 0.44
C LEU A 42 -6.36 12.35 0.37
N LYS A 43 -5.69 12.09 -0.76
CA LYS A 43 -4.29 12.50 -1.00
C LYS A 43 -4.14 14.02 -1.08
N GLU A 44 -5.06 14.71 -1.75
CA GLU A 44 -5.08 16.17 -1.81
C GLU A 44 -5.16 16.78 -0.40
N PHE A 45 -6.04 16.24 0.44
CA PHE A 45 -6.18 16.70 1.82
C PHE A 45 -4.93 16.42 2.67
N ASP A 46 -4.35 15.22 2.59
CA ASP A 46 -3.10 14.88 3.29
C ASP A 46 -1.96 15.82 2.86
N THR A 47 -1.85 16.08 1.56
CA THR A 47 -0.85 17.00 1.01
C THR A 47 -1.06 18.43 1.51
N ALA A 48 -2.30 18.91 1.53
CA ALA A 48 -2.65 20.23 2.06
C ALA A 48 -2.30 20.35 3.55
N LEU A 49 -2.60 19.31 4.34
CA LEU A 49 -2.23 19.24 5.76
C LEU A 49 -0.72 19.22 5.98
N MET A 50 0.05 18.59 5.08
CA MET A 50 1.51 18.55 5.18
C MET A 50 2.14 19.87 4.77
N SER A 51 1.52 20.60 3.84
CA SER A 51 2.01 21.89 3.35
C SER A 51 1.93 23.00 4.40
N ASP A 52 0.95 22.93 5.30
CA ASP A 52 0.74 23.94 6.33
C ASP A 52 0.91 23.37 7.75
N ALA A 53 2.08 23.62 8.32
CA ALA A 53 2.43 23.18 9.67
C ALA A 53 1.54 23.81 10.76
N HIS A 54 0.96 25.01 10.50
CA HIS A 54 0.05 25.66 11.44
C HIS A 54 -1.31 24.96 11.46
N VAL A 55 -1.87 24.62 10.31
CA VAL A 55 -3.12 23.87 10.20
C VAL A 55 -2.98 22.52 10.87
N ARG A 56 -1.91 21.79 10.59
CA ARG A 56 -1.67 20.46 11.20
C ARG A 56 -1.60 20.49 12.72
N LYS A 57 -0.99 21.54 13.29
CA LYS A 57 -0.84 21.70 14.75
C LYS A 57 -2.14 22.13 15.43
N SER A 58 -2.96 22.94 14.76
CA SER A 58 -4.20 23.48 15.32
C SER A 58 -5.41 22.55 15.16
N LEU A 59 -5.44 21.71 14.13
CA LEU A 59 -6.55 20.79 13.86
C LEU A 59 -7.00 19.91 15.05
N PRO A 60 -6.10 19.32 15.86
CA PRO A 60 -6.51 18.54 17.04
C PRO A 60 -7.20 19.35 18.13
N PHE A 61 -7.02 20.68 18.14
CA PHE A 61 -7.57 21.60 19.15
C PHE A 61 -8.88 22.25 18.69
N PHE A 62 -9.33 22.01 17.47
CA PHE A 62 -10.61 22.53 17.01
C PHE A 62 -11.76 21.89 17.78
N ASN A 63 -12.75 22.70 18.16
CA ASN A 63 -14.02 22.20 18.66
C ASN A 63 -14.80 21.49 17.55
N GLU A 64 -15.76 20.64 17.90
CA GLU A 64 -16.58 19.92 16.91
C GLU A 64 -17.26 20.88 15.90
N THR A 65 -17.75 22.03 16.38
CA THR A 65 -18.38 23.07 15.55
C THR A 65 -17.41 23.72 14.59
N ASP A 66 -16.23 24.09 15.06
CA ASP A 66 -15.21 24.76 14.24
C ASP A 66 -14.66 23.81 13.17
N PHE A 67 -14.44 22.54 13.54
CA PHE A 67 -14.01 21.53 12.58
C PHE A 67 -15.09 21.23 11.55
N THR A 68 -16.35 21.17 11.96
CA THR A 68 -17.48 20.95 11.04
C THR A 68 -17.58 22.07 10.02
N THR A 69 -17.47 23.33 10.46
CA THR A 69 -17.46 24.49 9.56
C THR A 69 -16.27 24.43 8.60
N PHE A 70 -15.08 24.18 9.11
CA PHE A 70 -13.86 24.03 8.31
C PHE A 70 -13.97 22.91 7.27
N ALA A 71 -14.46 21.74 7.68
CA ALA A 71 -14.67 20.59 6.78
C ALA A 71 -15.73 20.88 5.70
N THR A 72 -16.77 21.63 6.04
CA THR A 72 -17.84 22.02 5.10
C THR A 72 -17.32 23.04 4.09
N ASP A 73 -16.55 24.02 4.52
CA ASP A 73 -15.93 25.03 3.64
C ASP A 73 -14.93 24.38 2.66
N LEU A 74 -14.16 23.39 3.15
CA LEU A 74 -13.27 22.60 2.30
C LEU A 74 -14.06 21.74 1.31
N ALA A 75 -15.16 21.13 1.75
CA ALA A 75 -16.01 20.31 0.91
C ALA A 75 -16.57 21.10 -0.27
N ILE A 76 -17.00 22.36 -0.03
CA ILE A 76 -17.47 23.26 -1.08
C ILE A 76 -16.34 23.64 -2.05
N LYS A 77 -15.15 23.95 -1.53
CA LYS A 77 -14.01 24.38 -2.36
C LYS A 77 -13.40 23.26 -3.20
N LEU A 78 -13.40 22.05 -2.68
CA LEU A 78 -12.74 20.88 -3.29
C LEU A 78 -13.74 19.90 -3.91
N ASP A 79 -15.02 20.26 -3.96
CA ASP A 79 -16.11 19.42 -4.49
C ASP A 79 -16.13 18.01 -3.86
N TRP A 80 -16.15 17.98 -2.51
CA TRP A 80 -16.16 16.72 -1.79
C TRP A 80 -17.58 16.16 -1.67
N PRO A 81 -17.73 14.84 -1.82
CA PRO A 81 -19.00 14.19 -1.51
C PRO A 81 -19.33 14.29 -0.01
N ALA A 82 -20.61 14.41 0.32
CA ALA A 82 -21.06 14.56 1.70
C ALA A 82 -20.56 13.45 2.64
N TYR A 83 -20.47 12.21 2.16
CA TYR A 83 -19.97 11.08 2.96
C TYR A 83 -18.48 11.21 3.32
N LEU A 84 -17.66 11.87 2.47
CA LEU A 84 -16.26 12.14 2.78
C LEU A 84 -16.13 13.19 3.89
N THR A 85 -16.96 14.23 3.85
CA THR A 85 -17.05 15.23 4.93
C THR A 85 -17.43 14.58 6.26
N HIS A 86 -18.44 13.71 6.26
CA HIS A 86 -18.84 12.95 7.44
C HIS A 86 -17.72 12.04 7.96
N PHE A 87 -16.96 11.41 7.06
CA PHE A 87 -15.83 10.59 7.44
C PHE A 87 -14.77 11.38 8.21
N TYR A 88 -14.42 12.60 7.75
CA TYR A 88 -13.49 13.46 8.47
C TYR A 88 -14.03 13.93 9.82
N GLN A 89 -15.32 14.23 9.91
CA GLN A 89 -15.96 14.58 11.18
C GLN A 89 -15.89 13.44 12.19
N ILE A 90 -16.12 12.19 11.75
CA ILE A 90 -15.99 11.00 12.60
C ILE A 90 -14.55 10.83 13.08
N LEU A 91 -13.55 11.00 12.19
CA LEU A 91 -12.13 10.91 12.56
C LEU A 91 -11.73 12.00 13.57
N HIS A 92 -12.22 13.22 13.38
CA HIS A 92 -11.94 14.32 14.30
C HIS A 92 -12.57 14.08 15.68
N LYS A 93 -13.86 13.73 15.72
CA LYS A 93 -14.58 13.40 16.97
C LYS A 93 -13.90 12.25 17.74
N ALA A 94 -13.40 11.26 17.04
CA ALA A 94 -12.66 10.14 17.63
C ALA A 94 -11.19 10.50 17.98
N GLN A 95 -10.71 11.73 17.71
CA GLN A 95 -9.31 12.14 17.89
C GLN A 95 -8.31 11.25 17.13
N ARG A 96 -8.67 10.85 15.90
CA ARG A 96 -7.92 9.87 15.08
C ARG A 96 -7.44 10.41 13.75
N LEU A 97 -7.38 11.72 13.58
CA LEU A 97 -6.84 12.35 12.37
C LEU A 97 -5.37 11.97 12.11
N SER A 98 -4.61 11.63 13.16
CA SER A 98 -3.23 11.12 13.03
C SER A 98 -3.13 9.80 12.26
N LEU A 99 -4.22 9.02 12.20
CA LEU A 99 -4.28 7.77 11.45
C LEU A 99 -4.60 7.95 9.97
N LEU A 100 -4.85 9.17 9.51
CA LEU A 100 -5.30 9.46 8.15
C LEU A 100 -4.36 8.88 7.09
N ARG A 101 -3.06 9.03 7.27
CA ARG A 101 -2.05 8.51 6.33
C ARG A 101 -2.11 6.99 6.20
N ALA A 102 -2.17 6.28 7.34
CA ALA A 102 -2.32 4.83 7.33
C ALA A 102 -3.66 4.39 6.71
N ILE A 103 -4.71 5.18 6.87
CA ILE A 103 -6.01 4.93 6.23
C ILE A 103 -5.90 5.08 4.71
N ILE A 104 -5.21 6.12 4.22
CA ILE A 104 -5.00 6.36 2.79
C ILE A 104 -4.22 5.21 2.15
N ASP A 105 -3.15 4.73 2.79
CA ASP A 105 -2.33 3.62 2.29
C ASP A 105 -3.17 2.34 2.15
N ILE A 106 -3.97 2.02 3.18
CA ILE A 106 -4.86 0.85 3.14
C ILE A 106 -5.97 1.03 2.10
N PHE A 107 -6.56 2.23 2.00
CA PHE A 107 -7.60 2.53 1.01
C PHE A 107 -7.06 2.40 -0.43
N MET A 108 -5.82 2.83 -0.68
CA MET A 108 -5.14 2.66 -1.96
C MET A 108 -5.00 1.17 -2.30
N THR A 109 -4.56 0.35 -1.36
CA THR A 109 -4.47 -1.11 -1.53
C THR A 109 -5.83 -1.72 -1.87
N CYS A 110 -6.91 -1.28 -1.19
CA CYS A 110 -8.26 -1.75 -1.51
C CYS A 110 -8.71 -1.36 -2.93
N CYS A 111 -8.39 -0.14 -3.38
CA CYS A 111 -8.68 0.30 -4.75
C CYS A 111 -7.95 -0.56 -5.79
N ASP A 112 -6.66 -0.81 -5.59
CA ASP A 112 -5.84 -1.59 -6.50
C ASP A 112 -6.36 -3.05 -6.59
N HIS A 113 -6.73 -3.63 -5.46
CA HIS A 113 -7.37 -4.95 -5.43
C HIS A 113 -8.71 -4.99 -6.18
N ALA A 114 -9.56 -3.99 -5.98
CA ALA A 114 -10.88 -3.93 -6.65
C ALA A 114 -10.76 -3.78 -8.18
N GLU A 115 -9.72 -3.08 -8.64
CA GLU A 115 -9.40 -2.95 -10.06
C GLU A 115 -8.68 -4.18 -10.63
N GLY A 116 -8.40 -5.16 -9.79
CA GLY A 116 -7.64 -6.35 -10.17
C GLY A 116 -6.17 -6.07 -10.46
N LYS A 117 -5.65 -4.92 -10.01
CA LYS A 117 -4.24 -4.59 -10.09
C LYS A 117 -3.51 -5.28 -8.95
N LEU A 118 -2.41 -5.93 -9.28
CA LEU A 118 -1.51 -6.51 -8.29
C LEU A 118 -0.49 -5.47 -7.86
N SER A 119 -0.11 -5.46 -6.60
CA SER A 119 1.02 -4.69 -6.11
C SER A 119 2.25 -5.58 -6.02
N ALA A 120 3.35 -5.15 -6.64
CA ALA A 120 4.63 -5.84 -6.59
C ALA A 120 5.66 -4.99 -5.86
N HIS A 121 6.15 -5.46 -4.72
CA HIS A 121 7.30 -4.89 -4.04
C HIS A 121 8.57 -5.53 -4.57
N VAL A 122 9.44 -4.72 -5.16
CA VAL A 122 10.70 -5.18 -5.75
C VAL A 122 11.85 -4.63 -4.92
N SER A 123 12.49 -5.52 -4.14
CA SER A 123 13.65 -5.21 -3.31
C SER A 123 14.93 -5.55 -4.07
N MET A 124 15.85 -4.59 -4.19
CA MET A 124 17.12 -4.72 -4.88
C MET A 124 18.24 -4.06 -4.06
N PRO A 125 19.53 -4.43 -4.25
CA PRO A 125 20.63 -3.76 -3.53
C PRO A 125 20.80 -2.30 -3.91
N PHE A 126 20.41 -1.91 -5.11
CA PHE A 126 20.48 -0.54 -5.64
C PHE A 126 19.19 -0.17 -6.33
N MET A 127 18.87 1.14 -6.40
CA MET A 127 17.72 1.61 -7.18
C MET A 127 17.87 1.22 -8.65
N PRO A 128 16.88 0.55 -9.26
CA PRO A 128 16.96 0.08 -10.63
C PRO A 128 16.94 1.22 -11.65
N THR A 129 17.71 1.09 -12.71
CA THR A 129 17.67 1.96 -13.87
C THR A 129 16.36 1.77 -14.66
N MET A 130 16.01 2.71 -15.53
CA MET A 130 14.78 2.62 -16.35
C MET A 130 14.74 1.36 -17.23
N SER A 131 15.89 0.91 -17.75
CA SER A 131 16.00 -0.32 -18.54
C SER A 131 15.75 -1.58 -17.70
N GLN A 132 16.28 -1.60 -16.49
CA GLN A 132 16.06 -2.72 -15.53
C GLN A 132 14.59 -2.77 -15.09
N LYS A 133 13.97 -1.62 -14.78
CA LYS A 133 12.54 -1.55 -14.47
C LYS A 133 11.68 -2.17 -15.54
N LYS A 134 11.90 -1.77 -16.82
CA LYS A 134 11.14 -2.33 -17.96
C LYS A 134 11.33 -3.85 -18.09
N ARG A 135 12.54 -4.36 -17.88
CA ARG A 135 12.82 -5.80 -17.95
C ARG A 135 12.13 -6.57 -16.84
N ILE A 136 12.16 -6.07 -15.60
CA ILE A 136 11.47 -6.68 -14.47
C ILE A 136 9.97 -6.67 -14.73
N GLN A 137 9.40 -5.54 -15.14
CA GLN A 137 7.98 -5.41 -15.46
C GLN A 137 7.52 -6.41 -16.51
N SER A 138 8.26 -6.55 -17.62
CA SER A 138 7.91 -7.50 -18.68
C SER A 138 7.91 -8.96 -18.20
N GLN A 139 8.87 -9.34 -17.35
CA GLN A 139 8.95 -10.70 -16.79
C GLN A 139 7.82 -10.96 -15.79
N VAL A 140 7.53 -10.01 -14.91
CA VAL A 140 6.47 -10.17 -13.89
C VAL A 140 5.10 -10.21 -14.55
N VAL A 141 4.83 -9.33 -15.53
CA VAL A 141 3.58 -9.36 -16.31
C VAL A 141 3.41 -10.67 -17.07
N SER A 142 4.49 -11.26 -17.62
CA SER A 142 4.40 -12.56 -18.31
C SER A 142 4.00 -13.71 -17.38
N ILE A 143 4.30 -13.62 -16.08
CA ILE A 143 3.96 -14.65 -15.09
C ILE A 143 2.54 -14.45 -14.54
N PHE A 144 2.17 -13.21 -14.22
CA PHE A 144 0.92 -12.91 -13.51
C PHE A 144 -0.22 -12.47 -14.41
N GLY A 145 0.07 -12.04 -15.66
CA GLY A 145 -0.94 -11.72 -16.68
C GLY A 145 -1.88 -10.55 -16.36
N LYS A 146 -1.53 -9.70 -15.37
CA LYS A 146 -2.35 -8.58 -14.89
C LYS A 146 -1.55 -7.28 -14.91
N GLU A 147 -2.24 -6.15 -14.86
CA GLU A 147 -1.61 -4.85 -14.56
C GLU A 147 -1.07 -4.87 -13.12
N ILE A 148 0.19 -4.45 -12.97
CA ILE A 148 0.91 -4.52 -11.70
C ILE A 148 1.45 -3.15 -11.37
N ASN A 149 1.18 -2.69 -10.15
CA ASN A 149 1.81 -1.51 -9.59
C ASN A 149 3.14 -1.92 -8.95
N TYR A 150 4.24 -1.27 -9.33
CA TYR A 150 5.58 -1.62 -8.87
C TYR A 150 6.10 -0.60 -7.88
N GLU A 151 6.45 -1.06 -6.69
CA GLU A 151 7.18 -0.30 -5.69
C GLU A 151 8.60 -0.85 -5.60
N TYR A 152 9.60 0.03 -5.73
CA TYR A 152 11.01 -0.34 -5.72
C TYR A 152 11.66 0.13 -4.44
N GLU A 153 12.30 -0.80 -3.74
CA GLU A 153 13.04 -0.54 -2.51
C GLU A 153 14.50 -0.91 -2.67
N SER A 154 15.40 -0.09 -2.10
CA SER A 154 16.84 -0.37 -2.08
C SER A 154 17.21 -1.00 -0.75
N ILE A 155 17.66 -2.27 -0.79
CA ILE A 155 18.10 -3.03 0.38
C ILE A 155 19.56 -3.50 0.16
N PRO A 156 20.56 -2.74 0.60
CA PRO A 156 21.98 -3.05 0.37
C PRO A 156 22.43 -4.41 0.91
N SER A 157 21.74 -4.96 1.91
CA SER A 157 22.05 -6.27 2.50
C SER A 157 21.80 -7.47 1.57
N LEU A 158 21.15 -7.28 0.42
CA LEU A 158 20.88 -8.36 -0.54
C LEU A 158 22.12 -8.80 -1.34
N LEU A 159 23.25 -8.08 -1.27
CA LEU A 159 24.48 -8.30 -2.01
C LEU A 159 24.33 -8.27 -3.54
N GLY A 160 23.23 -8.76 -4.09
CA GLY A 160 22.90 -8.81 -5.53
C GLY A 160 21.62 -9.58 -5.80
N GLY A 161 21.14 -9.49 -7.05
CA GLY A 161 19.86 -10.08 -7.45
C GLY A 161 18.68 -9.21 -7.09
N LEU A 162 17.48 -9.81 -6.98
CA LEU A 162 16.26 -9.13 -6.60
C LEU A 162 15.31 -10.07 -5.84
N VAL A 163 14.47 -9.48 -5.01
CA VAL A 163 13.32 -10.15 -4.38
C VAL A 163 12.07 -9.45 -4.87
N VAL A 164 11.12 -10.20 -5.40
CA VAL A 164 9.82 -9.71 -5.84
C VAL A 164 8.74 -10.31 -4.95
N GLU A 165 7.98 -9.47 -4.33
CA GLU A 165 6.77 -9.86 -3.59
C GLU A 165 5.56 -9.32 -4.33
N VAL A 166 4.70 -10.21 -4.81
CA VAL A 166 3.43 -9.88 -5.47
C VAL A 166 2.33 -10.46 -4.61
N ASP A 167 1.55 -9.62 -3.98
CA ASP A 167 0.58 -10.00 -2.95
C ASP A 167 1.24 -10.91 -1.88
N ASN A 168 0.95 -12.20 -1.90
CA ASN A 168 1.50 -13.20 -0.97
C ASN A 168 2.54 -14.13 -1.60
N ILE A 169 2.91 -13.89 -2.85
CA ILE A 169 3.91 -14.69 -3.56
C ILE A 169 5.25 -13.97 -3.50
N ARG A 170 6.18 -14.55 -2.76
CA ARG A 170 7.56 -14.07 -2.72
C ARG A 170 8.43 -14.90 -3.63
N VAL A 171 9.04 -14.25 -4.60
CA VAL A 171 10.05 -14.83 -5.49
C VAL A 171 11.41 -14.23 -5.12
N ASP A 172 12.25 -15.03 -4.48
CA ASP A 172 13.58 -14.61 -4.05
C ASP A 172 14.62 -15.11 -5.06
N ALA A 173 15.17 -14.20 -5.84
CA ALA A 173 16.25 -14.41 -6.78
C ALA A 173 17.54 -13.68 -6.33
N SER A 174 17.72 -13.49 -5.01
CA SER A 174 18.90 -12.85 -4.45
C SER A 174 20.13 -13.77 -4.52
N LEU A 175 21.31 -13.18 -4.68
CA LEU A 175 22.57 -13.91 -4.62
C LEU A 175 22.78 -14.57 -3.26
N LYS A 176 22.29 -13.97 -2.20
CA LYS A 176 22.37 -14.54 -0.85
C LYS A 176 21.67 -15.89 -0.78
N THR A 177 20.41 -15.95 -1.21
CA THR A 177 19.64 -17.21 -1.23
C THR A 177 20.26 -18.24 -2.13
N GLN A 178 20.82 -17.85 -3.29
CA GLN A 178 21.52 -18.78 -4.18
C GLN A 178 22.80 -19.36 -3.53
N LEU A 179 23.56 -18.55 -2.83
CA LEU A 179 24.75 -19.00 -2.08
C LEU A 179 24.37 -19.93 -0.93
N ASP A 180 23.33 -19.61 -0.17
CA ASP A 180 22.84 -20.43 0.94
C ASP A 180 22.36 -21.81 0.42
N LEU A 181 21.68 -21.86 -0.72
CA LEU A 181 21.29 -23.11 -1.37
C LEU A 181 22.48 -23.93 -1.86
N LEU A 182 23.48 -23.28 -2.45
CA LEU A 182 24.71 -23.96 -2.87
C LEU A 182 25.47 -24.54 -1.67
N GLN A 183 25.57 -23.75 -0.60
CA GLN A 183 26.21 -24.20 0.64
C GLN A 183 25.51 -25.44 1.21
N LYS A 184 24.15 -25.38 1.29
CA LYS A 184 23.34 -26.49 1.76
C LYS A 184 23.52 -27.75 0.92
N ASN A 185 23.50 -27.62 -0.41
CA ASN A 185 23.68 -28.72 -1.34
C ASN A 185 25.09 -29.37 -1.20
N LEU A 186 26.12 -28.56 -0.93
CA LEU A 186 27.51 -29.09 -0.70
C LEU A 186 27.61 -29.88 0.60
N TYR A 187 26.87 -29.50 1.64
CA TYR A 187 26.88 -30.27 2.90
C TYR A 187 25.98 -31.51 2.84
N GLU A 188 24.92 -31.51 2.04
CA GLU A 188 23.98 -32.62 1.94
C GLU A 188 24.35 -33.65 0.89
N THR A 189 25.35 -33.40 0.02
CA THR A 189 25.85 -34.37 -0.95
C THR A 189 26.97 -35.22 -0.30
N PRO A 190 26.72 -36.44 0.18
CA PRO A 190 27.78 -37.31 0.61
C PRO A 190 28.70 -37.61 -0.59
N LEU A 191 29.99 -37.41 -0.43
CA LEU A 191 30.99 -37.78 -1.41
C LEU A 191 30.87 -39.29 -1.74
N LYS A 192 30.01 -39.63 -2.71
CA LYS A 192 29.99 -40.95 -3.31
C LYS A 192 31.21 -41.03 -4.23
N GLY A 193 32.26 -41.70 -3.78
CA GLY A 193 33.27 -42.14 -4.69
C GLY A 193 34.71 -41.89 -4.24
N ALA A 194 35.17 -42.61 -3.25
CA ALA A 194 36.57 -43.01 -3.16
C ALA A 194 36.59 -44.42 -2.57
N ALA A 195 36.48 -45.37 -3.44
CA ALA A 195 36.91 -46.76 -3.23
C ALA A 195 37.50 -47.24 -4.54
#